data_dcd3a4c86c08051dd1cbacb86515f92e
#
_entry.id   dcd3a4c86c08051dd1cbacb86515f92e
#
_cell.length_a   1.000
_cell.length_b   1.000
_cell.length_c   1.000
_cell.angle_alpha   90.00
_cell.angle_beta   90.00
_cell.angle_gamma   90.00
#
_symmetry.space_group_name_H-M   'P 1'
#
loop_
_entity.id
_entity.type
_entity.pdbx_description
1 polymer ?
#
loop_
_entity_poly.entity_id
_entity_poly.type
_entity_poly.pdbx_seq_one_letter_code
_entity_poly.pdbx_strand_id
1 'polypeptide(L)'
;KEERCRILEEMGVDILLECPLTEKIRHMKAENFIKEILIGDLQVSYVAVGEDFRFGYERKGTPAMLKEFGKKYGFHTEVLPKEMDGRRKISSTFVREELNRGNMEKFRFLMGTDFSVEGIVEHGRGMGHKYLLPTTNLIPPVEKLMPPNGVYITVSHFRDRSYQGITNVGHKPTVGGEKFIGVETY
;
A
#
# COMPACT_ATOMS: atom_id res chain seq x y z
N LYS A 1 -7.17 -2.64 4.75
CA LYS A 1 -6.84 -4.07 4.67
C LYS A 1 -7.34 -4.66 3.36
N GLU A 2 -8.61 -4.51 3.05
CA GLU A 2 -9.28 -5.05 1.86
C GLU A 2 -8.63 -4.59 0.56
N GLU A 3 -8.34 -3.29 0.41
CA GLU A 3 -7.62 -2.74 -0.74
C GLU A 3 -6.28 -3.46 -0.99
N ARG A 4 -5.51 -3.72 0.07
CA ARG A 4 -4.23 -4.44 -0.05
C ARG A 4 -4.41 -5.89 -0.49
N CYS A 5 -5.42 -6.59 0.06
CA CYS A 5 -5.72 -7.96 -0.35
C CYS A 5 -6.06 -8.02 -1.84
N ARG A 6 -6.93 -7.11 -2.32
CA ARG A 6 -7.30 -7.04 -3.74
C ARG A 6 -6.10 -6.75 -4.65
N ILE A 7 -5.26 -5.77 -4.30
CA ILE A 7 -4.06 -5.45 -5.10
C ILE A 7 -3.13 -6.67 -5.20
N LEU A 8 -2.92 -7.40 -4.10
CA LEU A 8 -2.09 -8.60 -4.11
C LEU A 8 -2.72 -9.74 -4.94
N GLU A 9 -4.03 -9.91 -4.88
CA GLU A 9 -4.77 -10.86 -5.71
C GLU A 9 -4.64 -10.53 -7.21
N GLU A 10 -4.81 -9.26 -7.60
CA GLU A 10 -4.60 -8.76 -8.95
C GLU A 10 -3.15 -8.97 -9.44
N MET A 11 -2.19 -8.96 -8.52
CA MET A 11 -0.78 -9.29 -8.80
C MET A 11 -0.49 -10.79 -8.86
N GLY A 12 -1.49 -11.65 -8.67
CA GLY A 12 -1.38 -13.11 -8.73
C GLY A 12 -0.89 -13.76 -7.44
N VAL A 13 -1.08 -13.10 -6.29
CA VAL A 13 -0.79 -13.70 -4.97
C VAL A 13 -1.97 -14.57 -4.54
N ASP A 14 -1.76 -15.88 -4.42
CA ASP A 14 -2.79 -16.84 -4.05
C ASP A 14 -3.10 -16.81 -2.54
N ILE A 15 -2.10 -16.60 -1.69
CA ILE A 15 -2.24 -16.66 -0.23
C ILE A 15 -1.51 -15.49 0.42
N LEU A 16 -2.22 -14.70 1.19
CA LEU A 16 -1.65 -13.66 2.05
C LEU A 16 -1.68 -14.12 3.50
N LEU A 17 -0.51 -14.30 4.10
CA LEU A 17 -0.37 -14.64 5.51
C LEU A 17 -0.12 -13.39 6.35
N GLU A 18 -1.07 -13.05 7.21
CA GLU A 18 -0.89 -12.01 8.21
C GLU A 18 -0.33 -12.60 9.51
N CYS A 19 0.91 -12.31 9.81
CA CYS A 19 1.57 -12.79 11.01
C CYS A 19 1.50 -11.74 12.12
N PRO A 20 0.71 -11.93 13.18
CA PRO A 20 0.69 -11.00 14.31
C PRO A 20 2.03 -11.03 15.04
N LEU A 21 2.60 -9.86 15.32
CA LEU A 21 3.85 -9.71 16.07
C LEU A 21 3.61 -9.95 17.56
N THR A 22 3.27 -11.20 17.92
CA THR A 22 3.19 -11.62 19.33
C THR A 22 4.56 -11.58 19.99
N GLU A 23 4.61 -11.57 21.32
CA GLU A 23 5.88 -11.65 22.06
C GLU A 23 6.74 -12.86 21.64
N LYS A 24 6.11 -14.02 21.38
CA LYS A 24 6.78 -15.22 20.87
C LYS A 24 7.46 -14.95 19.53
N ILE A 25 6.74 -14.37 18.57
CA ILE A 25 7.26 -14.07 17.22
C ILE A 25 8.32 -12.97 17.28
N ARG A 26 8.12 -11.94 18.10
CA ARG A 26 9.06 -10.82 18.26
C ARG A 26 10.42 -11.30 18.77
N HIS A 27 10.44 -12.24 19.71
CA HIS A 27 11.66 -12.78 20.31
C HIS A 27 12.19 -14.04 19.60
N MET A 28 11.54 -14.48 18.52
CA MET A 28 11.96 -15.66 17.77
C MET A 28 13.31 -15.41 17.09
N LYS A 29 14.31 -16.24 17.37
CA LYS A 29 15.61 -16.19 16.70
C LYS A 29 15.43 -16.43 15.19
N ALA A 30 16.30 -15.83 14.38
CA ALA A 30 16.24 -15.95 12.92
C ALA A 30 16.30 -17.42 12.46
N GLU A 31 17.15 -18.24 13.10
CA GLU A 31 17.22 -19.67 12.77
C GLU A 31 15.91 -20.41 13.06
N ASN A 32 15.26 -20.09 14.18
CA ASN A 32 13.99 -20.72 14.56
C ASN A 32 12.87 -20.29 13.59
N PHE A 33 12.86 -19.02 13.17
CA PHE A 33 11.94 -18.56 12.14
C PHE A 33 12.08 -19.37 10.86
N ILE A 34 13.31 -19.65 10.41
CA ILE A 34 13.53 -20.48 9.22
C ILE A 34 13.04 -21.91 9.46
N LYS A 35 13.44 -22.53 10.59
CA LYS A 35 13.16 -23.95 10.85
C LYS A 35 11.69 -24.21 11.17
N GLU A 36 11.09 -23.40 12.03
CA GLU A 36 9.73 -23.61 12.52
C GLU A 36 8.71 -23.10 11.50
N ILE A 37 8.87 -21.85 11.02
CA ILE A 37 7.89 -21.21 10.16
C ILE A 37 8.10 -21.59 8.69
N LEU A 38 9.29 -21.26 8.11
CA LEU A 38 9.47 -21.45 6.68
C LEU A 38 9.50 -22.94 6.29
N ILE A 39 10.19 -23.77 7.06
CA ILE A 39 10.34 -25.20 6.76
C ILE A 39 9.21 -26.01 7.38
N GLY A 40 8.96 -25.83 8.69
CA GLY A 40 7.99 -26.62 9.44
C GLY A 40 6.55 -26.35 9.04
N ASP A 41 6.12 -25.10 9.17
CA ASP A 41 4.72 -24.73 8.96
C ASP A 41 4.40 -24.51 7.47
N LEU A 42 5.27 -23.78 6.74
CA LEU A 42 5.01 -23.38 5.35
C LEU A 42 5.59 -24.32 4.30
N GLN A 43 6.54 -25.17 4.67
CA GLN A 43 7.20 -26.15 3.76
C GLN A 43 7.69 -25.48 2.45
N VAL A 44 8.33 -24.32 2.58
CA VAL A 44 8.72 -23.51 1.42
C VAL A 44 9.73 -24.24 0.54
N SER A 45 9.53 -24.21 -0.76
CA SER A 45 10.50 -24.67 -1.76
C SER A 45 11.29 -23.51 -2.39
N TYR A 46 10.72 -22.30 -2.32
CA TYR A 46 11.31 -21.08 -2.88
C TYR A 46 11.00 -19.87 -2.00
N VAL A 47 12.00 -19.02 -1.78
CA VAL A 47 11.89 -17.79 -1.00
C VAL A 47 12.50 -16.64 -1.78
N ALA A 48 11.70 -15.62 -2.10
CA ALA A 48 12.15 -14.36 -2.70
C ALA A 48 12.15 -13.24 -1.66
N VAL A 49 13.26 -12.53 -1.54
CA VAL A 49 13.41 -11.42 -0.58
C VAL A 49 14.20 -10.27 -1.20
N GLY A 50 13.94 -9.05 -0.75
CA GLY A 50 14.78 -7.90 -1.10
C GLY A 50 16.16 -7.97 -0.44
N GLU A 51 17.16 -7.31 -1.00
CA GLU A 51 18.54 -7.28 -0.48
C GLU A 51 18.67 -6.74 0.94
N ASP A 52 17.74 -5.89 1.37
CA ASP A 52 17.70 -5.30 2.71
C ASP A 52 16.74 -6.00 3.67
N PHE A 53 16.20 -7.15 3.28
CA PHE A 53 15.31 -7.93 4.14
C PHE A 53 16.01 -8.33 5.44
N ARG A 54 15.32 -8.16 6.55
CA ARG A 54 15.79 -8.55 7.88
C ARG A 54 14.65 -9.17 8.67
N PHE A 55 14.93 -10.27 9.36
CA PHE A 55 13.94 -11.03 10.11
C PHE A 55 14.51 -11.57 11.43
N GLY A 56 13.63 -12.16 12.24
CA GLY A 56 13.99 -12.70 13.53
C GLY A 56 14.33 -11.64 14.59
N TYR A 57 14.61 -12.12 15.80
CA TYR A 57 14.91 -11.25 16.94
C TYR A 57 16.08 -10.31 16.64
N GLU A 58 15.92 -9.03 16.99
CA GLU A 58 16.90 -7.97 16.73
C GLU A 58 17.29 -7.82 15.25
N ARG A 59 16.45 -8.31 14.32
CA ARG A 59 16.72 -8.24 12.88
C ARG A 59 18.03 -8.94 12.45
N LYS A 60 18.45 -9.97 13.19
CA LYS A 60 19.69 -10.70 12.92
C LYS A 60 19.63 -11.61 11.71
N GLY A 61 18.45 -11.99 11.25
CA GLY A 61 18.26 -12.74 10.02
C GLY A 61 18.56 -11.90 8.77
N THR A 62 19.26 -12.48 7.82
CA THR A 62 19.72 -11.83 6.58
C THR A 62 19.42 -12.70 5.36
N PRO A 63 19.39 -12.13 4.14
CA PRO A 63 19.30 -12.92 2.90
C PRO A 63 20.41 -13.95 2.74
N ALA A 64 21.62 -13.65 3.22
CA ALA A 64 22.75 -14.60 3.22
C ALA A 64 22.44 -15.84 4.08
N MET A 65 21.86 -15.64 5.27
CA MET A 65 21.41 -16.73 6.12
C MET A 65 20.33 -17.57 5.44
N LEU A 66 19.35 -16.96 4.75
CA LEU A 66 18.36 -17.71 3.98
C LEU A 66 19.00 -18.57 2.89
N LYS A 67 19.99 -18.05 2.16
CA LYS A 67 20.74 -18.82 1.15
C LYS A 67 21.49 -20.01 1.75
N GLU A 68 22.13 -19.83 2.91
CA GLU A 68 22.85 -20.88 3.61
C GLU A 68 21.88 -21.99 4.06
N PHE A 69 20.80 -21.59 4.72
CA PHE A 69 19.78 -22.53 5.18
C PHE A 69 19.03 -23.20 4.03
N GLY A 70 18.80 -22.49 2.92
CA GLY A 70 18.21 -23.05 1.70
C GLY A 70 19.03 -24.20 1.16
N LYS A 71 20.37 -24.06 1.08
CA LYS A 71 21.28 -25.14 0.67
C LYS A 71 21.20 -26.33 1.64
N LYS A 72 21.04 -26.07 2.94
CA LYS A 72 21.01 -27.13 3.96
C LYS A 72 19.69 -27.88 4.01
N TYR A 73 18.58 -27.20 3.79
CA TYR A 73 17.22 -27.74 3.99
C TYR A 73 16.43 -27.92 2.70
N GLY A 74 17.01 -27.63 1.55
CA GLY A 74 16.43 -27.95 0.24
C GLY A 74 15.45 -26.94 -0.33
N PHE A 75 15.53 -25.65 0.07
CA PHE A 75 14.77 -24.59 -0.57
C PHE A 75 15.67 -23.58 -1.31
N HIS A 76 15.16 -23.00 -2.38
CA HIS A 76 15.88 -21.97 -3.13
C HIS A 76 15.64 -20.59 -2.52
N THR A 77 16.67 -19.73 -2.54
CA THR A 77 16.55 -18.33 -2.09
C THR A 77 17.00 -17.38 -3.18
N GLU A 78 16.08 -16.56 -3.66
CA GLU A 78 16.36 -15.46 -4.55
C GLU A 78 16.44 -14.13 -3.78
N VAL A 79 17.47 -13.34 -4.08
CA VAL A 79 17.63 -12.01 -3.50
C VAL A 79 17.45 -10.99 -4.59
N LEU A 80 16.36 -10.26 -4.52
CA LEU A 80 15.98 -9.24 -5.48
C LEU A 80 16.71 -7.93 -5.17
N PRO A 81 17.41 -7.34 -6.16
CA PRO A 81 17.97 -6.01 -6.02
C PRO A 81 16.86 -4.97 -5.90
N LYS A 82 17.18 -3.81 -5.34
CA LYS A 82 16.25 -2.69 -5.35
C LYS A 82 16.22 -2.01 -6.71
N GLU A 83 15.02 -1.73 -7.17
CA GLU A 83 14.82 -0.85 -8.31
C GLU A 83 15.28 0.57 -8.02
N MET A 84 15.80 1.23 -9.04
CA MET A 84 16.38 2.56 -8.93
C MET A 84 15.67 3.57 -9.82
N ASP A 85 15.49 4.76 -9.31
CA ASP A 85 15.12 5.94 -10.09
C ASP A 85 16.33 6.90 -10.11
N GLY A 86 17.08 6.86 -11.17
CA GLY A 86 18.38 7.53 -11.25
C GLY A 86 19.34 7.02 -10.16
N ARG A 87 19.70 7.90 -9.21
CA ARG A 87 20.59 7.55 -8.09
C ARG A 87 19.84 7.20 -6.81
N ARG A 88 18.51 7.26 -6.81
CA ARG A 88 17.70 7.03 -5.63
C ARG A 88 17.01 5.66 -5.70
N LYS A 89 17.09 4.89 -4.59
CA LYS A 89 16.36 3.62 -4.46
C LYS A 89 14.86 3.88 -4.38
N ILE A 90 14.07 3.15 -5.16
CA ILE A 90 12.62 3.15 -5.05
C ILE A 90 12.25 2.47 -3.73
N SER A 91 11.49 3.17 -2.91
CA SER A 91 11.07 2.72 -1.59
C SER A 91 9.72 3.33 -1.20
N SER A 92 9.02 2.72 -0.27
CA SER A 92 7.77 3.28 0.25
C SER A 92 7.93 4.70 0.83
N THR A 93 9.10 5.04 1.36
CA THR A 93 9.40 6.40 1.81
C THR A 93 9.43 7.36 0.63
N PHE A 94 10.13 7.00 -0.46
CA PHE A 94 10.21 7.83 -1.65
C PHE A 94 8.82 8.04 -2.29
N VAL A 95 8.04 6.98 -2.41
CA VAL A 95 6.67 7.06 -2.94
C VAL A 95 5.79 7.99 -2.10
N ARG A 96 5.84 7.87 -0.76
CA ARG A 96 5.08 8.76 0.14
C ARG A 96 5.54 10.23 0.05
N GLU A 97 6.82 10.48 -0.12
CA GLU A 97 7.31 11.84 -0.31
C GLU A 97 6.76 12.48 -1.58
N GLU A 98 6.73 11.75 -2.69
CA GLU A 98 6.18 12.26 -3.95
C GLU A 98 4.66 12.46 -3.86
N LEU A 99 3.94 11.55 -3.21
CA LEU A 99 2.52 11.73 -2.92
C LEU A 99 2.26 12.99 -2.08
N ASN A 100 3.04 13.20 -1.01
CA ASN A 100 2.91 14.37 -0.14
C ASN A 100 3.26 15.70 -0.84
N ARG A 101 4.04 15.65 -1.92
CA ARG A 101 4.31 16.80 -2.79
C ARG A 101 3.22 17.05 -3.83
N GLY A 102 2.29 16.13 -3.98
CA GLY A 102 1.28 16.17 -5.05
C GLY A 102 1.83 15.81 -6.43
N ASN A 103 3.00 15.18 -6.49
CA ASN A 103 3.63 14.77 -7.75
C ASN A 103 3.04 13.44 -8.23
N MET A 104 1.82 13.49 -8.79
CA MET A 104 1.06 12.31 -9.20
C MET A 104 1.73 11.55 -10.35
N GLU A 105 2.38 12.24 -11.27
CA GLU A 105 3.11 11.61 -12.37
C GLU A 105 4.28 10.76 -11.85
N LYS A 106 5.05 11.33 -10.91
CA LYS A 106 6.16 10.60 -10.30
C LYS A 106 5.66 9.45 -9.41
N PHE A 107 4.58 9.66 -8.67
CA PHE A 107 3.92 8.59 -7.92
C PHE A 107 3.57 7.42 -8.83
N ARG A 108 2.87 7.68 -9.93
CA ARG A 108 2.49 6.66 -10.93
C ARG A 108 3.71 5.93 -11.50
N PHE A 109 4.76 6.68 -11.84
CA PHE A 109 6.01 6.08 -12.33
C PHE A 109 6.64 5.12 -11.31
N LEU A 110 6.69 5.52 -10.04
CA LEU A 110 7.30 4.72 -8.96
C LEU A 110 6.45 3.51 -8.55
N MET A 111 5.12 3.63 -8.62
CA MET A 111 4.18 2.58 -8.22
C MET A 111 3.76 1.67 -9.35
N GLY A 112 3.91 2.11 -10.62
CA GLY A 112 3.38 1.42 -11.80
C GLY A 112 1.85 1.55 -11.95
N THR A 113 1.18 2.26 -11.05
CA THR A 113 -0.28 2.46 -11.04
C THR A 113 -0.64 3.83 -10.52
N ASP A 114 -1.83 4.32 -10.90
CA ASP A 114 -2.35 5.59 -10.41
C ASP A 114 -2.71 5.53 -8.91
N PHE A 115 -2.63 6.68 -8.25
CA PHE A 115 -3.16 6.81 -6.88
C PHE A 115 -4.69 6.71 -6.93
N SER A 116 -5.26 5.88 -6.10
CA SER A 116 -6.72 5.70 -6.02
C SER A 116 -7.25 5.88 -4.61
N VAL A 117 -8.49 6.33 -4.51
CA VAL A 117 -9.26 6.40 -3.27
C VAL A 117 -10.59 5.72 -3.51
N GLU A 118 -10.93 4.82 -2.61
CA GLU A 118 -12.20 4.10 -2.66
C GLU A 118 -13.04 4.44 -1.44
N GLY A 119 -14.33 4.44 -1.62
CA GLY A 119 -15.28 4.68 -0.55
C GLY A 119 -16.71 4.68 -1.03
N ILE A 120 -17.61 4.84 -0.09
CA ILE A 120 -19.04 4.99 -0.36
C ILE A 120 -19.31 6.46 -0.70
N VAL A 121 -20.10 6.68 -1.73
CA VAL A 121 -20.56 8.03 -2.07
C VAL A 121 -21.54 8.49 -1.01
N GLU A 122 -21.21 9.60 -0.34
CA GLU A 122 -22.06 10.20 0.67
C GLU A 122 -22.81 11.43 0.14
N HIS A 123 -23.95 11.72 0.74
CA HIS A 123 -24.67 12.96 0.46
C HIS A 123 -23.87 14.16 0.96
N GLY A 124 -23.42 15.00 0.03
CA GLY A 124 -22.84 16.29 0.34
C GLY A 124 -23.90 17.29 0.85
N ARG A 125 -23.47 18.52 1.13
CA ARG A 125 -24.37 19.62 1.57
C ARG A 125 -25.41 20.06 0.54
N GLY A 126 -25.52 19.37 -0.60
CA GLY A 126 -26.49 19.65 -1.65
C GLY A 126 -26.28 20.97 -2.41
N MET A 127 -25.15 21.65 -2.20
CA MET A 127 -24.86 22.93 -2.86
C MET A 127 -24.69 22.80 -4.36
N GLY A 128 -24.21 21.65 -4.83
CA GLY A 128 -24.08 21.37 -6.27
C GLY A 128 -25.42 21.39 -7.01
N HIS A 129 -26.51 20.94 -6.36
CA HIS A 129 -27.85 21.05 -6.93
C HIS A 129 -28.31 22.50 -7.14
N LYS A 130 -27.86 23.45 -6.31
CA LYS A 130 -28.18 24.87 -6.46
C LYS A 130 -27.47 25.54 -7.63
N TYR A 131 -26.31 24.99 -8.05
CA TYR A 131 -25.45 25.59 -9.07
C TYR A 131 -25.36 24.75 -10.35
N LEU A 132 -26.26 23.76 -10.55
CA LEU A 132 -26.33 22.89 -11.74
C LEU A 132 -25.13 21.95 -11.96
N LEU A 133 -24.25 21.79 -10.97
CA LEU A 133 -23.10 20.86 -11.05
C LEU A 133 -23.22 19.79 -9.96
N PRO A 134 -23.83 18.63 -10.26
CA PRO A 134 -23.88 17.52 -9.30
C PRO A 134 -22.47 17.01 -9.03
N THR A 135 -22.18 16.76 -7.75
CA THR A 135 -20.89 16.25 -7.30
C THR A 135 -21.04 14.93 -6.53
N THR A 136 -20.05 14.08 -6.64
CA THR A 136 -19.90 12.93 -5.75
C THR A 136 -18.98 13.28 -4.59
N ASN A 137 -19.31 12.85 -3.40
CA ASN A 137 -18.52 13.08 -2.21
C ASN A 137 -18.08 11.74 -1.62
N LEU A 138 -16.77 11.59 -1.40
CA LEU A 138 -16.18 10.46 -0.70
C LEU A 138 -15.49 10.93 0.59
N ILE A 139 -15.59 10.13 1.63
CA ILE A 139 -14.77 10.27 2.84
C ILE A 139 -13.75 9.13 2.80
N PRO A 140 -12.45 9.44 2.60
CA PRO A 140 -11.43 8.42 2.58
C PRO A 140 -11.26 7.79 3.97
N PRO A 141 -10.84 6.51 4.05
CA PRO A 141 -10.47 5.90 5.32
C PRO A 141 -9.38 6.72 6.04
N VAL A 142 -9.46 6.78 7.37
CA VAL A 142 -8.51 7.59 8.20
C VAL A 142 -7.06 7.18 7.96
N GLU A 143 -6.82 5.89 7.71
CA GLU A 143 -5.48 5.34 7.47
C GLU A 143 -4.97 5.60 6.04
N LYS A 144 -5.83 6.09 5.14
CA LYS A 144 -5.42 6.37 3.76
C LYS A 144 -4.57 7.62 3.71
N LEU A 145 -3.32 7.47 3.28
CA LEU A 145 -2.47 8.63 3.01
C LEU A 145 -3.02 9.36 1.78
N MET A 146 -3.39 10.61 1.99
CA MET A 146 -3.96 11.44 0.94
C MET A 146 -2.92 12.41 0.35
N PRO A 147 -3.06 12.81 -0.91
CA PRO A 147 -2.25 13.87 -1.49
C PRO A 147 -2.60 15.22 -0.83
N PRO A 148 -1.79 16.27 -1.06
CA PRO A 148 -2.09 17.62 -0.56
C PRO A 148 -3.48 18.10 -0.97
N ASN A 149 -4.02 19.04 -0.20
CA ASN A 149 -5.21 19.76 -0.60
C ASN A 149 -5.00 20.40 -1.98
N GLY A 150 -5.95 20.22 -2.88
CA GLY A 150 -5.84 20.72 -4.24
C GLY A 150 -6.89 20.15 -5.18
N VAL A 151 -6.74 20.50 -6.45
CA VAL A 151 -7.62 20.07 -7.53
C VAL A 151 -6.84 19.13 -8.45
N TYR A 152 -7.43 17.97 -8.71
CA TYR A 152 -6.80 16.89 -9.47
C TYR A 152 -7.69 16.49 -10.66
N ILE A 153 -7.08 16.19 -11.78
CA ILE A 153 -7.74 15.51 -12.89
C ILE A 153 -7.82 14.02 -12.53
N THR A 154 -9.02 13.46 -12.59
CA THR A 154 -9.27 12.10 -12.11
C THR A 154 -10.13 11.29 -13.06
N VAL A 155 -10.07 9.98 -12.90
CA VAL A 155 -11.02 9.04 -13.48
C VAL A 155 -11.78 8.37 -12.34
N SER A 156 -13.09 8.52 -12.33
CA SER A 156 -13.96 7.86 -11.36
C SER A 156 -14.53 6.58 -11.97
N HIS A 157 -14.37 5.47 -11.26
CA HIS A 157 -14.97 4.19 -11.63
C HIS A 157 -16.21 3.95 -10.77
N PHE A 158 -17.34 3.81 -11.40
CA PHE A 158 -18.60 3.51 -10.74
C PHE A 158 -19.31 2.37 -11.45
N ARG A 159 -19.44 1.23 -10.78
CA ARG A 159 -19.87 -0.04 -11.38
C ARG A 159 -18.99 -0.35 -12.59
N ASP A 160 -19.59 -0.59 -13.74
CA ASP A 160 -18.88 -0.96 -14.99
C ASP A 160 -18.53 0.25 -15.88
N ARG A 161 -18.61 1.46 -15.34
CA ARG A 161 -18.39 2.71 -16.09
C ARG A 161 -17.27 3.55 -15.50
N SER A 162 -16.55 4.23 -16.38
CA SER A 162 -15.49 5.18 -16.04
C SER A 162 -15.86 6.58 -16.51
N TYR A 163 -15.62 7.57 -15.67
CA TYR A 163 -15.93 8.97 -15.92
C TYR A 163 -14.70 9.83 -15.67
N GLN A 164 -14.37 10.70 -16.61
CA GLN A 164 -13.38 11.74 -16.38
C GLN A 164 -13.99 12.83 -15.51
N GLY A 165 -13.24 13.36 -14.57
CA GLY A 165 -13.72 14.37 -13.65
C GLY A 165 -12.61 15.24 -13.09
N ILE A 166 -13.03 16.26 -12.38
CA ILE A 166 -12.16 17.15 -11.59
C ILE A 166 -12.47 16.89 -10.12
N THR A 167 -11.46 16.52 -9.37
CA THR A 167 -11.61 16.18 -7.95
C THR A 167 -10.91 17.20 -7.06
N ASN A 168 -11.66 17.76 -6.15
CA ASN A 168 -11.15 18.59 -5.08
C ASN A 168 -10.86 17.73 -3.85
N VAL A 169 -9.62 17.72 -3.39
CA VAL A 169 -9.20 17.13 -2.11
C VAL A 169 -9.01 18.26 -1.11
N GLY A 170 -9.72 18.23 -0.01
CA GLY A 170 -9.65 19.32 0.96
C GLY A 170 -10.24 18.98 2.31
N HIS A 171 -9.86 19.77 3.33
CA HIS A 171 -10.44 19.64 4.67
C HIS A 171 -11.85 20.19 4.70
N LYS A 172 -12.78 19.38 5.18
CA LYS A 172 -14.17 19.79 5.41
C LYS A 172 -14.45 19.83 6.92
N PRO A 173 -15.11 20.89 7.44
CA PRO A 173 -15.53 20.92 8.83
C PRO A 173 -16.74 19.99 9.03
N THR A 174 -16.73 19.20 10.11
CA THR A 174 -17.91 18.49 10.59
C THR A 174 -18.82 19.40 11.40
N VAL A 175 -20.05 18.95 11.63
CA VAL A 175 -20.99 19.62 12.54
C VAL A 175 -20.45 19.64 14.00
N GLY A 176 -19.50 18.77 14.34
CA GLY A 176 -18.83 18.68 15.64
C GLY A 176 -17.48 19.39 15.74
N GLY A 177 -17.03 20.12 14.70
CA GLY A 177 -15.76 20.85 14.71
C GLY A 177 -14.52 20.04 14.35
N GLU A 178 -14.62 18.74 14.19
CA GLU A 178 -13.52 17.92 13.69
C GLU A 178 -13.31 18.16 12.19
N LYS A 179 -12.06 18.18 11.76
CA LYS A 179 -11.71 18.32 10.35
C LYS A 179 -11.46 16.95 9.76
N PHE A 180 -12.11 16.63 8.68
CA PHE A 180 -11.79 15.43 7.88
C PHE A 180 -11.43 15.81 6.45
N ILE A 181 -10.70 14.93 5.77
CA ILE A 181 -10.39 15.13 4.37
C ILE A 181 -11.57 14.64 3.55
N GLY A 182 -12.15 15.54 2.76
CA GLY A 182 -13.21 15.23 1.81
C GLY A 182 -12.66 15.16 0.39
N VAL A 183 -13.20 14.26 -0.39
CA VAL A 183 -12.92 14.08 -1.82
C VAL A 183 -14.20 14.37 -2.58
N GLU A 184 -14.23 15.46 -3.33
CA GLU A 184 -15.41 15.91 -4.07
C GLU A 184 -15.10 15.95 -5.57
N THR A 185 -15.84 15.16 -6.35
CA THR A 185 -15.62 15.01 -7.79
C THR A 185 -16.80 15.56 -8.59
N TYR A 186 -16.48 16.39 -9.58
CA TYR A 186 -17.35 17.00 -10.58
C TYR A 186 -17.27 16.24 -11.89
#